data_0f1b3936a3eb59a3ef339316b93f8cf2
#
_entry.id   0f1b3936a3eb59a3ef339316b93f8cf2
#
_cell.length_a   1.000
_cell.length_b   1.000
_cell.length_c   1.000
_cell.angle_alpha   90.00
_cell.angle_beta   90.00
_cell.angle_gamma   90.00
#
_symmetry.space_group_name_H-M   'P 1'
#
loop_
_entity.id
_entity.type
_entity.pdbx_description
1 polymer ?
#
loop_
_entity_poly.entity_id
_entity_poly.type
_entity_poly.pdbx_seq_one_letter_code
_entity_poly.pdbx_strand_id
1 'polypeptide(L)'
;MKLGFHQVVEAALGADIALYNEAKEFEEKGVMTTSCCPSFVMYVEKYFPELRKYVSSSVSPMIYAGEVIKNSDPDAKVIFIGPCTSKKMEYRMEKTGGAIDSVISFEELQAFFDAREIDIENLEETVLDNASYLSLIH
;
A
#
# COMPACT_ATOMS: atom_id res chain seq x y z
N MET A 1 20.47 5.12 -4.63
CA MET A 1 19.26 5.87 -4.22
C MET A 1 19.61 7.02 -3.28
N LYS A 2 19.37 8.26 -3.72
CA LYS A 2 19.90 9.49 -3.05
C LYS A 2 19.32 9.75 -1.64
N LEU A 3 18.12 9.23 -1.33
CA LEU A 3 17.51 9.33 0.00
C LEU A 3 17.94 8.22 0.98
N GLY A 4 18.75 7.26 0.54
CA GLY A 4 19.24 6.18 1.39
C GLY A 4 18.35 4.94 1.45
N PHE A 5 17.30 4.86 0.63
CA PHE A 5 16.55 3.61 0.47
C PHE A 5 17.44 2.56 -0.20
N HIS A 6 17.36 1.32 0.28
CA HIS A 6 18.07 0.20 -0.31
C HIS A 6 17.39 -0.28 -1.60
N GLN A 7 16.06 -0.35 -1.57
CA GLN A 7 15.23 -0.85 -2.67
C GLN A 7 13.94 -0.04 -2.77
N VAL A 8 13.37 0.04 -3.97
CA VAL A 8 12.04 0.60 -4.22
C VAL A 8 11.18 -0.46 -4.91
N VAL A 9 10.07 -0.80 -4.28
CA VAL A 9 9.10 -1.79 -4.77
C VAL A 9 7.80 -1.07 -5.11
N GLU A 10 7.21 -1.40 -6.23
CA GLU A 10 5.94 -0.83 -6.64
C GLU A 10 4.77 -1.41 -5.82
N ALA A 11 3.94 -0.52 -5.26
CA ALA A 11 2.78 -0.93 -4.46
C ALA A 11 1.73 -1.73 -5.25
N ALA A 12 1.76 -1.66 -6.58
CA ALA A 12 0.91 -2.43 -7.47
C ALA A 12 1.12 -3.95 -7.32
N LEU A 13 2.31 -4.40 -6.90
CA LEU A 13 2.53 -5.80 -6.51
C LEU A 13 1.54 -6.26 -5.41
N GLY A 14 1.32 -5.43 -4.41
CA GLY A 14 0.33 -5.70 -3.37
C GLY A 14 -1.11 -5.63 -3.89
N ALA A 15 -1.38 -4.83 -4.93
CA ALA A 15 -2.69 -4.76 -5.56
C ALA A 15 -3.01 -6.04 -6.36
N ASP A 16 -2.03 -6.65 -7.02
CA ASP A 16 -2.22 -7.94 -7.69
C ASP A 16 -2.61 -9.04 -6.69
N ILE A 17 -1.96 -9.07 -5.53
CA ILE A 17 -2.27 -10.02 -4.46
C ILE A 17 -3.66 -9.75 -3.87
N ALA A 18 -3.99 -8.47 -3.61
CA ALA A 18 -5.29 -8.07 -3.11
C ALA A 18 -6.41 -8.50 -4.07
N LEU A 19 -6.25 -8.23 -5.37
CA LEU A 19 -7.21 -8.59 -6.40
C LEU A 19 -7.44 -10.10 -6.46
N TYR A 20 -6.38 -10.90 -6.39
CA TYR A 20 -6.50 -12.35 -6.38
C TYR A 20 -7.28 -12.87 -5.17
N ASN A 21 -7.03 -12.33 -3.98
CA ASN A 21 -7.75 -12.72 -2.76
C ASN A 21 -9.20 -12.25 -2.79
N GLU A 22 -9.46 -11.03 -3.26
CA GLU A 22 -10.81 -10.49 -3.41
C GLU A 22 -11.62 -11.24 -4.46
N ALA A 23 -11.00 -11.71 -5.56
CA ALA A 23 -11.68 -12.55 -6.56
C ALA A 23 -12.16 -13.86 -5.95
N LYS A 24 -11.35 -14.53 -5.14
CA LYS A 24 -11.75 -15.74 -4.43
C LYS A 24 -12.90 -15.48 -3.43
N GLU A 25 -12.80 -14.41 -2.67
CA GLU A 25 -13.84 -14.01 -1.71
C GLU A 25 -15.16 -13.68 -2.43
N PHE A 26 -15.07 -13.07 -3.63
CA PHE A 26 -16.23 -12.78 -4.45
C PHE A 26 -16.95 -14.05 -4.97
N GLU A 27 -16.21 -15.09 -5.34
CA GLU A 27 -16.79 -16.39 -5.74
C GLU A 27 -17.65 -16.99 -4.62
N GLU A 28 -17.27 -16.78 -3.37
CA GLU A 28 -18.02 -17.28 -2.21
C GLU A 28 -19.21 -16.38 -1.84
N LYS A 29 -19.03 -15.06 -1.90
CA LYS A 29 -20.03 -14.08 -1.44
C LYS A 29 -21.05 -13.66 -2.49
N GLY A 30 -20.69 -13.71 -3.77
CA GLY A 30 -21.51 -13.32 -4.93
C GLY A 30 -21.67 -11.80 -5.11
N VAL A 31 -21.78 -11.04 -4.02
CA VAL A 31 -21.84 -9.55 -4.04
C VAL A 31 -20.89 -9.00 -3.00
N MET A 32 -19.97 -8.15 -3.42
CA MET A 32 -18.93 -7.61 -2.56
C MET A 32 -18.42 -6.27 -3.08
N THR A 33 -17.94 -5.41 -2.16
CA THR A 33 -17.09 -4.28 -2.47
C THR A 33 -15.66 -4.56 -2.00
N THR A 34 -14.69 -3.88 -2.61
CA THR A 34 -13.29 -3.98 -2.20
C THR A 34 -13.05 -3.31 -0.84
N SER A 35 -11.94 -3.66 -0.17
CA SER A 35 -11.52 -3.09 1.11
C SER A 35 -10.21 -2.29 1.04
N CYS A 36 -9.72 -1.99 -0.16
CA CYS A 36 -8.43 -1.32 -0.37
C CYS A 36 -8.35 0.09 0.24
N CYS A 37 -9.49 0.75 0.49
CA CYS A 37 -9.58 2.08 1.10
C CYS A 37 -9.97 2.00 2.58
N PRO A 38 -9.06 2.23 3.54
CA PRO A 38 -9.38 2.15 4.96
C PRO A 38 -10.43 3.16 5.41
N SER A 39 -10.46 4.36 4.82
CA SER A 39 -11.50 5.35 5.11
C SER A 39 -12.89 4.89 4.68
N PHE A 40 -13.01 4.20 3.54
CA PHE A 40 -14.27 3.63 3.10
C PHE A 40 -14.75 2.53 4.05
N VAL A 41 -13.86 1.64 4.44
CA VAL A 41 -14.19 0.57 5.40
C VAL A 41 -14.69 1.15 6.72
N MET A 42 -13.97 2.12 7.29
CA MET A 42 -14.36 2.80 8.52
C MET A 42 -15.68 3.57 8.37
N TYR A 43 -15.92 4.18 7.21
CA TYR A 43 -17.19 4.86 6.93
C TYR A 43 -18.36 3.87 6.95
N VAL A 44 -18.21 2.73 6.28
CA VAL A 44 -19.24 1.66 6.31
C VAL A 44 -19.45 1.15 7.73
N GLU A 45 -18.39 0.83 8.45
CA GLU A 45 -18.48 0.32 9.84
C GLU A 45 -19.20 1.29 10.78
N LYS A 46 -19.00 2.59 10.57
CA LYS A 46 -19.58 3.64 11.44
C LYS A 46 -21.02 3.98 11.09
N TYR A 47 -21.37 4.06 9.82
CA TYR A 47 -22.66 4.61 9.39
C TYR A 47 -23.59 3.58 8.79
N PHE A 48 -23.08 2.44 8.33
CA PHE A 48 -23.83 1.37 7.67
C PHE A 48 -23.34 -0.01 8.10
N PRO A 49 -23.32 -0.31 9.41
CA PRO A 49 -22.71 -1.55 9.93
C PRO A 49 -23.33 -2.82 9.35
N GLU A 50 -24.61 -2.77 8.93
CA GLU A 50 -25.29 -3.88 8.27
C GLU A 50 -24.72 -4.22 6.89
N LEU A 51 -24.03 -3.25 6.24
CA LEU A 51 -23.36 -3.45 4.95
C LEU A 51 -21.93 -4.00 5.08
N ARG A 52 -21.39 -4.06 6.32
CA ARG A 52 -20.02 -4.55 6.55
C ARG A 52 -19.78 -5.96 5.97
N LYS A 53 -20.80 -6.80 5.96
CA LYS A 53 -20.75 -8.15 5.40
C LYS A 53 -20.45 -8.19 3.89
N TYR A 54 -20.72 -7.11 3.18
CA TYR A 54 -20.44 -6.98 1.75
C TYR A 54 -19.08 -6.35 1.46
N VAL A 55 -18.37 -5.84 2.45
CA VAL A 55 -17.03 -5.32 2.27
C VAL A 55 -16.04 -6.48 2.40
N SER A 56 -15.08 -6.55 1.51
CA SER A 56 -14.02 -7.56 1.54
C SER A 56 -13.33 -7.60 2.91
N SER A 57 -12.89 -8.77 3.30
CA SER A 57 -12.03 -8.99 4.47
C SER A 57 -10.55 -8.80 4.16
N SER A 58 -10.19 -8.63 2.89
CA SER A 58 -8.83 -8.46 2.41
C SER A 58 -8.16 -7.23 3.02
N VAL A 59 -6.86 -7.29 3.23
CA VAL A 59 -6.07 -6.11 3.62
C VAL A 59 -5.75 -5.26 2.39
N SER A 60 -5.27 -4.03 2.61
CA SER A 60 -4.98 -3.15 1.49
C SER A 60 -3.72 -3.57 0.73
N PRO A 61 -3.56 -3.12 -0.54
CA PRO A 61 -2.35 -3.32 -1.33
C PRO A 61 -1.06 -2.93 -0.62
N MET A 62 -1.08 -1.84 0.16
CA MET A 62 0.06 -1.41 0.98
C MET A 62 0.51 -2.50 1.95
N ILE A 63 -0.43 -3.14 2.62
CA ILE A 63 -0.14 -4.17 3.62
C ILE A 63 0.40 -5.43 2.94
N TYR A 64 -0.22 -5.90 1.85
CA TYR A 64 0.28 -7.05 1.11
C TYR A 64 1.70 -6.84 0.57
N ALA A 65 2.00 -5.66 0.01
CA ALA A 65 3.36 -5.35 -0.42
C ALA A 65 4.36 -5.40 0.75
N GLY A 66 3.98 -4.85 1.91
CA GLY A 66 4.80 -4.90 3.11
C GLY A 66 5.02 -6.32 3.63
N GLU A 67 3.99 -7.16 3.62
CA GLU A 67 4.09 -8.58 4.01
C GLU A 67 5.05 -9.35 3.10
N VAL A 68 4.98 -9.12 1.79
CA VAL A 68 5.91 -9.76 0.83
C VAL A 68 7.35 -9.37 1.14
N ILE A 69 7.61 -8.08 1.41
CA ILE A 69 8.96 -7.60 1.74
C ILE A 69 9.43 -8.23 3.07
N LYS A 70 8.61 -8.16 4.12
CA LYS A 70 8.94 -8.70 5.45
C LYS A 70 9.11 -10.22 5.47
N ASN A 71 8.40 -10.95 4.61
CA ASN A 71 8.57 -12.39 4.44
C ASN A 71 9.91 -12.74 3.77
N SER A 72 10.40 -11.86 2.89
CA SER A 72 11.70 -12.04 2.23
C SER A 72 12.86 -11.57 3.12
N ASP A 73 12.66 -10.49 3.86
CA ASP A 73 13.62 -9.91 4.79
C ASP A 73 12.88 -9.41 6.05
N PRO A 74 12.84 -10.20 7.13
CA PRO A 74 12.15 -9.84 8.37
C PRO A 74 12.71 -8.59 9.06
N ASP A 75 13.96 -8.24 8.82
CA ASP A 75 14.62 -7.08 9.40
C ASP A 75 14.44 -5.80 8.57
N ALA A 76 13.88 -5.91 7.36
CA ALA A 76 13.63 -4.78 6.47
C ALA A 76 12.74 -3.73 7.16
N LYS A 77 13.10 -2.46 7.00
CA LYS A 77 12.27 -1.32 7.39
C LYS A 77 11.47 -0.86 6.18
N VAL A 78 10.16 -1.05 6.24
CA VAL A 78 9.24 -0.78 5.12
C VAL A 78 8.56 0.57 5.31
N ILE A 79 8.81 1.47 4.37
CA ILE A 79 8.18 2.80 4.34
C ILE A 79 7.27 2.86 3.11
N PHE A 80 5.98 3.06 3.33
CA PHE A 80 5.04 3.28 2.24
C PHE A 80 5.03 4.77 1.85
N ILE A 81 5.12 5.04 0.54
CA ILE A 81 5.05 6.38 -0.03
C ILE A 81 3.78 6.47 -0.88
N GLY A 82 2.92 7.45 -0.57
CA GLY A 82 1.68 7.62 -1.35
C GLY A 82 0.85 8.81 -0.92
N PRO A 83 -0.13 9.24 -1.74
CA PRO A 83 -0.88 10.48 -1.52
C PRO A 83 -1.93 10.39 -0.39
N CYS A 84 -2.23 9.18 0.10
CA CYS A 84 -3.39 8.94 0.96
C CYS A 84 -3.05 9.02 2.45
N THR A 85 -3.57 10.03 3.14
CA THR A 85 -3.38 10.21 4.59
C THR A 85 -4.05 9.11 5.43
N SER A 86 -5.11 8.45 4.93
CA SER A 86 -5.73 7.31 5.62
C SER A 86 -4.77 6.14 5.84
N LYS A 87 -3.77 6.01 4.99
CA LYS A 87 -2.71 5.00 5.14
C LYS A 87 -1.87 5.22 6.40
N LYS A 88 -1.75 6.47 6.87
CA LYS A 88 -1.10 6.82 8.15
C LYS A 88 -1.87 6.34 9.38
N MET A 89 -3.15 6.08 9.25
CA MET A 89 -3.94 5.42 10.29
C MET A 89 -3.87 3.90 10.13
N GLU A 90 -4.00 3.40 8.91
CA GLU A 90 -4.07 1.97 8.63
C GLU A 90 -2.84 1.22 9.15
N TYR A 91 -1.62 1.70 8.89
CA TYR A 91 -0.39 1.00 9.29
C TYR A 91 -0.23 0.85 10.81
N ARG A 92 -0.97 1.65 11.61
CA ARG A 92 -0.96 1.59 13.08
C ARG A 92 -1.99 0.62 13.66
N MET A 93 -2.86 0.06 12.83
CA MET A 93 -3.88 -0.88 13.28
C MET A 93 -3.23 -2.23 13.59
N GLU A 94 -3.63 -2.87 14.69
CA GLU A 94 -3.13 -4.19 15.07
C GLU A 94 -3.30 -5.25 13.97
N LYS A 95 -4.39 -5.16 13.21
CA LYS A 95 -4.70 -6.09 12.11
C LYS A 95 -3.69 -6.08 10.95
N THR A 96 -2.81 -5.10 10.89
CA THR A 96 -1.79 -4.99 9.83
C THR A 96 -0.48 -5.72 10.16
N GLY A 97 -0.40 -6.32 11.35
CA GLY A 97 0.72 -7.19 11.74
C GLY A 97 2.11 -6.54 11.72
N GLY A 98 2.20 -5.21 11.66
CA GLY A 98 3.48 -4.51 11.55
C GLY A 98 4.16 -4.64 10.18
N ALA A 99 3.41 -4.96 9.12
CA ALA A 99 3.93 -5.08 7.76
C ALA A 99 4.58 -3.78 7.24
N ILE A 100 4.14 -2.63 7.75
CA ILE A 100 4.64 -1.30 7.39
C ILE A 100 5.18 -0.60 8.65
N ASP A 101 6.38 -0.08 8.58
CA ASP A 101 7.00 0.65 9.70
C ASP A 101 6.63 2.15 9.68
N SER A 102 6.42 2.74 8.51
CA SER A 102 6.01 4.15 8.38
C SER A 102 5.29 4.43 7.06
N VAL A 103 4.54 5.53 7.05
CA VAL A 103 3.85 6.05 5.85
C VAL A 103 4.18 7.51 5.69
N ILE A 104 4.64 7.91 4.50
CA ILE A 104 4.90 9.31 4.13
C ILE A 104 4.07 9.71 2.90
N SER A 105 3.60 10.96 2.88
CA SER A 105 2.90 11.52 1.74
C SER A 105 3.87 11.99 0.66
N PHE A 106 3.35 12.34 -0.52
CA PHE A 106 4.17 12.93 -1.58
C PHE A 106 4.73 14.30 -1.19
N GLU A 107 3.96 15.10 -0.43
CA GLU A 107 4.42 16.39 0.08
C GLU A 107 5.57 16.21 1.10
N GLU A 108 5.47 15.20 1.96
CA GLU A 108 6.56 14.88 2.89
C GLU A 108 7.79 14.36 2.14
N LEU A 109 7.60 13.55 1.10
CA LEU A 109 8.70 13.09 0.24
C LEU A 109 9.37 14.29 -0.47
N GLN A 110 8.58 15.24 -0.99
CA GLN A 110 9.11 16.46 -1.58
C GLN A 110 9.97 17.25 -0.59
N ALA A 111 9.49 17.40 0.65
CA ALA A 111 10.28 18.06 1.68
C ALA A 111 11.63 17.36 1.98
N PHE A 112 11.69 16.02 1.85
CA PHE A 112 12.97 15.30 1.92
C PHE A 112 13.88 15.59 0.73
N PHE A 113 13.34 15.71 -0.49
CA PHE A 113 14.12 16.09 -1.65
C PHE A 113 14.71 17.49 -1.50
N ASP A 114 13.87 18.46 -1.08
CA ASP A 114 14.28 19.84 -0.85
C ASP A 114 15.37 19.94 0.22
N ALA A 115 15.19 19.24 1.35
CA ALA A 115 16.16 19.24 2.45
C ALA A 115 17.51 18.58 2.10
N ARG A 116 17.53 17.74 1.07
CA ARG A 116 18.75 17.08 0.56
C ARG A 116 19.26 17.69 -0.72
N GLU A 117 18.65 18.80 -1.18
CA GLU A 117 18.99 19.49 -2.43
C GLU A 117 18.98 18.52 -3.63
N ILE A 118 18.01 17.59 -3.65
CA ILE A 118 17.85 16.62 -4.73
C ILE A 118 16.94 17.21 -5.79
N ASP A 119 17.50 17.52 -6.95
CA ASP A 119 16.78 17.94 -8.15
C ASP A 119 16.24 16.70 -8.87
N ILE A 120 14.91 16.49 -8.74
CA ILE A 120 14.23 15.34 -9.34
C ILE A 120 14.14 15.42 -10.87
N GLU A 121 14.08 16.62 -11.46
CA GLU A 121 13.98 16.81 -12.91
C GLU A 121 15.25 16.37 -13.65
N ASN A 122 16.39 16.40 -12.97
CA ASN A 122 17.70 16.03 -13.51
C ASN A 122 18.19 14.65 -13.03
N LEU A 123 17.30 13.81 -12.49
CA LEU A 123 17.64 12.42 -12.17
C LEU A 123 17.60 11.54 -13.42
N GLU A 124 18.54 10.59 -13.49
CA GLU A 124 18.49 9.53 -14.49
C GLU A 124 17.31 8.60 -14.20
N GLU A 125 16.56 8.25 -15.24
CA GLU A 125 15.51 7.25 -15.16
C GLU A 125 16.10 5.88 -14.83
N THR A 126 15.45 5.16 -13.89
CA THR A 126 15.84 3.80 -13.53
C THR A 126 14.63 2.88 -13.58
N VAL A 127 14.88 1.60 -13.88
CA VAL A 127 13.84 0.58 -13.82
C VAL A 127 13.55 0.26 -12.35
N LEU A 128 12.27 0.07 -12.02
CA LEU A 128 11.85 -0.39 -10.69
C LEU A 128 12.37 -1.79 -10.41
N ASP A 129 12.75 -2.04 -9.16
CA ASP A 129 13.29 -3.33 -8.73
C ASP A 129 12.29 -4.47 -8.89
N ASN A 130 11.00 -4.19 -8.62
CA ASN A 130 9.90 -5.14 -8.82
C ASN A 130 8.71 -4.39 -9.42
N ALA A 131 8.43 -4.64 -10.70
CA ALA A 131 7.23 -4.15 -11.38
C ALA A 131 6.12 -5.21 -11.28
N SER A 132 4.89 -4.77 -11.00
CA SER A 132 3.73 -5.64 -10.97
C SER A 132 3.08 -5.74 -12.35
N TYR A 133 2.20 -6.74 -12.52
CA TYR A 133 1.39 -6.87 -13.74
C TYR A 133 0.49 -5.65 -13.98
N LEU A 134 -0.07 -5.06 -12.91
CA LEU A 134 -0.92 -3.88 -13.01
C LEU A 134 -0.17 -2.62 -13.47
N SER A 135 1.11 -2.48 -13.14
CA SER A 135 1.91 -1.35 -13.63
C SER A 135 2.21 -1.41 -15.12
N LEU A 136 2.13 -2.58 -15.73
CA LEU A 136 2.34 -2.78 -17.16
C LEU A 136 1.12 -2.43 -18.02
N ILE A 137 -0.03 -2.12 -17.41
CA ILE A 137 -1.30 -1.82 -18.09
C ILE A 137 -1.50 -0.30 -18.28
N HIS A 138 -0.65 0.53 -17.70
CA HIS A 138 -0.74 2.00 -17.76
C HIS A 138 0.14 2.61 -18.83
#